data_1f6419b9a16dc9951def40a9562fac16
#
_entry.id   1f6419b9a16dc9951def40a9562fac16
#
_cell.length_a   1.000
_cell.length_b   1.000
_cell.length_c   1.000
_cell.angle_alpha   90.00
_cell.angle_beta   90.00
_cell.angle_gamma   90.00
#
_symmetry.space_group_name_H-M   'P 1'
#
loop_
_entity.id
_entity.type
_entity.pdbx_description
1 polymer ?
#
loop_
_entity_poly.entity_id
_entity_poly.type
_entity_poly.pdbx_seq_one_letter_code
_entity_poly.pdbx_strand_id
1 'polypeptide(L)'
;MKFKPAIKPYTSPAGGWGALASTTRYLRDSKQVLKNIRNLLRVNQARGFDCPGCAWGDDSHSTFNFCENGAKAVSWEATRQAVTPAFFAAHSVSTLRRQSDYFLEYQGRLTHPMRYDAASDHYRPVSWQEAFSLIAQHIARLDNPSQLELYTSGRASNEAAYVYQLFGRMLGTSNFPDCSNMCHEASGIGLKQSIGVGKGTVRLDDFNQADAIFVFGQNPGTNHPRMLHSLKQAADRGARIVSFNTLRERGLERFADPQSPLQMLTPAATPISSAYYQPKLGGDMAAVRGMVKALLETHRQQLADGLPPLFDMAFIEQHTVGVTAYLAQVDACRWETLVAQSGLSEAQLREAASIYQGAKRVICTWAMGITQHKHSVATVREIANLQLLFGQLGKPGAGLCPVRGHSNVQGNRTVGIDEKAPAALLDSLAQRFNFSPNRQPGHNTVQAIEAMLRGEVKVLL
;
A
#
# COMPACT_ATOMS: atom_id res chain seq x y z
N MET A 1 29.21 -9.58 -20.12
CA MET A 1 29.66 -9.66 -18.70
C MET A 1 28.47 -10.06 -17.86
N LYS A 2 28.47 -11.25 -17.24
CA LYS A 2 27.43 -11.62 -16.25
C LYS A 2 27.73 -10.82 -14.97
N PHE A 3 26.93 -9.81 -14.70
CA PHE A 3 27.01 -9.04 -13.47
C PHE A 3 26.59 -9.98 -12.33
N LYS A 4 27.52 -10.45 -11.51
CA LYS A 4 27.19 -11.05 -10.22
C LYS A 4 27.03 -9.89 -9.24
N PRO A 5 25.82 -9.57 -8.77
CA PRO A 5 25.65 -8.53 -7.77
C PRO A 5 26.37 -8.99 -6.50
N ALA A 6 27.41 -8.25 -6.11
CA ALA A 6 28.01 -8.45 -4.80
C ALA A 6 27.02 -7.95 -3.74
N ILE A 7 26.37 -8.86 -3.03
CA ILE A 7 25.53 -8.51 -1.89
C ILE A 7 26.43 -8.03 -0.77
N LYS A 8 26.36 -6.74 -0.45
CA LYS A 8 27.08 -6.14 0.68
C LYS A 8 26.09 -5.78 1.78
N PRO A 9 26.41 -6.02 3.07
CA PRO A 9 25.58 -5.54 4.16
C PRO A 9 25.41 -4.02 4.09
N TYR A 10 24.17 -3.53 4.16
CA TYR A 10 23.91 -2.11 4.24
C TYR A 10 23.92 -1.67 5.72
N THR A 11 24.93 -0.89 6.10
CA THR A 11 25.16 -0.49 7.50
C THR A 11 24.77 0.96 7.79
N SER A 12 24.58 1.79 6.76
CA SER A 12 24.14 3.19 6.93
C SER A 12 22.68 3.27 7.39
N PRO A 13 22.26 4.35 8.05
CA PRO A 13 20.84 4.60 8.33
C PRO A 13 20.06 4.76 7.02
N ALA A 14 18.75 4.52 7.05
CA ALA A 14 17.87 4.88 5.94
C ALA A 14 17.86 6.40 5.75
N GLY A 15 17.61 6.88 4.53
CA GLY A 15 17.61 8.31 4.20
C GLY A 15 19.02 8.88 3.99
N GLY A 16 19.33 10.00 4.62
CA GLY A 16 20.64 10.65 4.62
C GLY A 16 21.21 10.91 3.20
N TRP A 17 22.52 10.82 3.08
CA TRP A 17 23.24 11.00 1.80
C TRP A 17 22.84 9.99 0.75
N GLY A 18 22.39 8.78 1.15
CA GLY A 18 21.91 7.77 0.21
C GLY A 18 20.66 8.22 -0.55
N ALA A 19 19.72 8.87 0.13
CA ALA A 19 18.51 9.42 -0.48
C ALA A 19 18.83 10.59 -1.43
N LEU A 20 19.77 11.49 -1.04
CA LEU A 20 20.21 12.58 -1.90
C LEU A 20 20.94 12.09 -3.15
N ALA A 21 21.82 11.14 -3.01
CA ALA A 21 22.55 10.53 -4.13
C ALA A 21 21.58 9.84 -5.11
N SER A 22 20.60 9.13 -4.58
CA SER A 22 19.54 8.49 -5.37
C SER A 22 18.68 9.51 -6.12
N THR A 23 18.21 10.56 -5.44
CA THR A 23 17.47 11.68 -6.04
C THR A 23 18.27 12.34 -7.17
N THR A 24 19.54 12.68 -6.91
CA THR A 24 20.42 13.32 -7.92
C THR A 24 20.60 12.43 -9.14
N ARG A 25 20.77 11.10 -8.94
CA ARG A 25 20.87 10.14 -10.04
C ARG A 25 19.64 10.18 -10.93
N TYR A 26 18.42 10.08 -10.35
CA TYR A 26 17.18 10.08 -11.13
C TYR A 26 16.92 11.41 -11.84
N LEU A 27 17.24 12.52 -11.22
CA LEU A 27 17.18 13.84 -11.88
C LEU A 27 18.08 13.87 -13.12
N ARG A 28 19.32 13.41 -13.00
CA ARG A 28 20.28 13.37 -14.11
C ARG A 28 19.84 12.40 -15.21
N ASP A 29 19.41 11.19 -14.84
CA ASP A 29 19.01 10.14 -15.77
C ASP A 29 17.76 10.54 -16.59
N SER A 30 16.91 11.42 -16.06
CA SER A 30 15.75 11.97 -16.78
C SER A 30 16.12 12.88 -17.96
N LYS A 31 17.39 13.35 -18.04
CA LYS A 31 17.88 14.34 -19.02
C LYS A 31 17.08 15.66 -19.00
N GLN A 32 16.39 15.97 -17.89
CA GLN A 32 15.60 17.19 -17.67
C GLN A 32 15.75 17.71 -16.23
N VAL A 33 17.00 17.89 -15.78
CA VAL A 33 17.32 18.20 -14.36
C VAL A 33 16.54 19.42 -13.85
N LEU A 34 16.64 20.58 -14.51
CA LEU A 34 16.01 21.83 -14.06
C LEU A 34 14.47 21.73 -14.02
N LYS A 35 13.88 21.09 -15.03
CA LYS A 35 12.42 20.85 -15.05
C LYS A 35 12.00 19.98 -13.90
N ASN A 36 12.73 18.90 -13.62
CA ASN A 36 12.39 17.96 -12.55
C ASN A 36 12.68 18.54 -11.15
N ILE A 37 13.68 19.40 -10.96
CA ILE A 37 13.82 20.17 -9.72
C ILE A 37 12.55 21.02 -9.49
N ARG A 38 12.08 21.76 -10.50
CA ARG A 38 10.83 22.54 -10.40
C ARG A 38 9.62 21.65 -10.08
N ASN A 39 9.53 20.47 -10.67
CA ASN A 39 8.47 19.51 -10.40
C ASN A 39 8.53 19.01 -8.94
N LEU A 40 9.73 18.69 -8.42
CA LEU A 40 9.91 18.25 -7.04
C LEU A 40 9.55 19.31 -6.00
N LEU A 41 9.72 20.61 -6.33
CA LEU A 41 9.28 21.71 -5.48
C LEU A 41 7.76 21.90 -5.48
N ARG A 42 7.03 21.26 -6.39
CA ARG A 42 5.58 21.36 -6.54
C ARG A 42 4.83 20.08 -6.17
N VAL A 43 5.53 18.95 -6.06
CA VAL A 43 4.91 17.66 -5.71
C VAL A 43 4.40 17.69 -4.27
N ASN A 44 3.19 17.18 -4.04
CA ASN A 44 2.51 17.16 -2.74
C ASN A 44 2.37 18.55 -2.09
N GLN A 45 2.27 19.60 -2.90
CA GLN A 45 2.01 20.97 -2.45
C GLN A 45 0.59 21.40 -2.83
N ALA A 46 -0.02 22.28 -2.05
CA ALA A 46 -1.41 22.74 -2.25
C ALA A 46 -1.71 23.29 -3.66
N ARG A 47 -0.71 23.90 -4.32
CA ARG A 47 -0.79 24.39 -5.72
C ARG A 47 0.05 23.54 -6.68
N GLY A 48 0.26 22.29 -6.33
CA GLY A 48 1.09 21.36 -7.09
C GLY A 48 0.30 20.19 -7.65
N PHE A 49 0.86 19.01 -7.49
CA PHE A 49 0.26 17.74 -7.90
C PHE A 49 0.70 16.63 -6.94
N ASP A 50 -0.10 15.56 -6.83
CA ASP A 50 0.18 14.44 -5.96
C ASP A 50 1.32 13.58 -6.52
N CYS A 51 2.17 13.09 -5.62
CA CYS A 51 3.24 12.19 -6.01
C CYS A 51 2.67 10.85 -6.54
N PRO A 52 3.04 10.41 -7.76
CA PRO A 52 2.56 9.14 -8.29
C PRO A 52 3.27 7.92 -7.67
N GLY A 53 4.10 8.10 -6.64
CA GLY A 53 4.88 7.04 -6.00
C GLY A 53 4.04 6.15 -5.08
N CYS A 54 3.73 6.62 -3.89
CA CYS A 54 3.02 5.87 -2.85
C CYS A 54 1.84 6.67 -2.27
N ALA A 55 1.05 6.02 -1.41
CA ALA A 55 -0.15 6.61 -0.82
C ALA A 55 0.09 7.29 0.54
N TRP A 56 1.32 7.65 0.89
CA TRP A 56 1.55 8.40 2.13
C TRP A 56 1.04 9.84 1.99
N GLY A 57 0.34 10.31 3.01
CA GLY A 57 -0.32 11.61 3.03
C GLY A 57 0.63 12.81 2.86
N ASP A 58 0.07 13.98 2.61
CA ASP A 58 0.82 15.21 2.39
C ASP A 58 0.96 16.01 3.69
N ASP A 59 2.18 16.45 3.95
CA ASP A 59 2.49 17.35 5.07
C ASP A 59 2.42 18.79 4.56
N SER A 60 1.36 19.51 4.96
CA SER A 60 1.15 20.92 4.56
C SER A 60 2.19 21.89 5.13
N HIS A 61 2.98 21.45 6.10
CA HIS A 61 3.99 22.28 6.78
C HIS A 61 5.41 22.11 6.22
N SER A 62 5.63 21.12 5.34
CA SER A 62 6.93 20.86 4.76
C SER A 62 7.12 21.54 3.40
N THR A 63 8.28 22.16 3.21
CA THR A 63 8.68 22.72 1.88
C THR A 63 9.08 21.62 0.89
N PHE A 64 9.66 20.53 1.37
CA PHE A 64 10.13 19.41 0.55
C PHE A 64 9.30 18.16 0.83
N ASN A 65 8.18 18.01 0.13
CA ASN A 65 7.23 16.91 0.30
C ASN A 65 7.52 15.72 -0.64
N PHE A 66 8.78 15.35 -0.81
CA PHE A 66 9.17 14.20 -1.62
C PHE A 66 10.26 13.37 -0.94
N CYS A 67 10.39 12.13 -1.37
CA CYS A 67 11.49 11.22 -1.04
C CYS A 67 12.19 10.80 -2.32
N GLU A 68 13.25 10.00 -2.21
CA GLU A 68 13.97 9.43 -3.36
C GLU A 68 13.09 8.62 -4.30
N ASN A 69 12.10 7.88 -3.77
CA ASN A 69 11.14 7.15 -4.59
C ASN A 69 10.18 8.09 -5.34
N GLY A 70 9.75 9.17 -4.69
CA GLY A 70 8.96 10.23 -5.32
C GLY A 70 9.77 10.96 -6.39
N ALA A 71 11.03 11.27 -6.12
CA ALA A 71 11.93 11.88 -7.08
C ALA A 71 12.14 10.99 -8.32
N LYS A 72 12.30 9.66 -8.12
CA LYS A 72 12.33 8.67 -9.20
C LYS A 72 11.05 8.70 -10.02
N ALA A 73 9.90 8.59 -9.38
CA ALA A 73 8.60 8.53 -10.04
C ALA A 73 8.33 9.79 -10.87
N VAL A 74 8.53 10.98 -10.30
CA VAL A 74 8.36 12.28 -10.98
C VAL A 74 9.34 12.44 -12.15
N SER A 75 10.61 12.04 -11.96
CA SER A 75 11.63 12.13 -13.00
C SER A 75 11.33 11.20 -14.18
N TRP A 76 10.73 10.04 -13.93
CA TRP A 76 10.33 9.12 -15.00
C TRP A 76 9.09 9.59 -15.76
N GLU A 77 8.15 10.25 -15.09
CA GLU A 77 7.02 10.90 -15.77
C GLU A 77 7.48 12.02 -16.70
N ALA A 78 8.49 12.78 -16.30
CA ALA A 78 9.00 13.94 -17.04
C ALA A 78 10.39 13.69 -17.67
N THR A 79 10.67 12.46 -18.13
CA THR A 79 11.93 12.12 -18.81
C THR A 79 11.94 12.59 -20.28
N ARG A 80 13.16 12.83 -20.83
CA ARG A 80 13.39 12.96 -22.28
C ARG A 80 13.73 11.64 -22.94
N GLN A 81 13.98 10.58 -22.16
CA GLN A 81 14.23 9.28 -22.75
C GLN A 81 12.97 8.75 -23.41
N ALA A 82 13.12 8.26 -24.64
CA ALA A 82 11.99 7.87 -25.48
C ALA A 82 12.28 6.55 -26.21
N VAL A 83 11.33 5.65 -26.19
CA VAL A 83 11.32 4.43 -26.97
C VAL A 83 10.60 4.74 -28.28
N THR A 84 11.37 4.91 -29.34
CA THR A 84 10.88 5.34 -30.66
C THR A 84 10.67 4.12 -31.58
N PRO A 85 10.02 4.30 -32.75
CA PRO A 85 9.96 3.27 -33.79
C PRO A 85 11.33 2.73 -34.20
N ALA A 86 12.37 3.58 -34.22
CA ALA A 86 13.73 3.16 -34.55
C ALA A 86 14.31 2.16 -33.52
N PHE A 87 13.99 2.33 -32.22
CA PHE A 87 14.37 1.37 -31.21
C PHE A 87 13.77 -0.02 -31.51
N PHE A 88 12.48 -0.07 -31.82
CA PHE A 88 11.79 -1.34 -32.13
C PHE A 88 12.23 -1.93 -33.48
N ALA A 89 12.63 -1.11 -34.44
CA ALA A 89 13.20 -1.60 -35.69
C ALA A 89 14.59 -2.27 -35.48
N ALA A 90 15.36 -1.79 -34.49
CA ALA A 90 16.67 -2.33 -34.16
C ALA A 90 16.64 -3.57 -33.25
N HIS A 91 15.52 -3.87 -32.59
CA HIS A 91 15.42 -4.92 -31.59
C HIS A 91 14.17 -5.79 -31.83
N SER A 92 14.38 -7.07 -32.15
CA SER A 92 13.28 -8.02 -32.20
C SER A 92 12.68 -8.28 -30.80
N VAL A 93 11.41 -8.68 -30.75
CA VAL A 93 10.72 -9.02 -29.49
C VAL A 93 11.45 -10.16 -28.75
N SER A 94 11.94 -11.17 -29.49
CA SER A 94 12.76 -12.25 -28.93
C SER A 94 14.07 -11.75 -28.32
N THR A 95 14.66 -10.69 -28.88
CA THR A 95 15.86 -10.06 -28.30
C THR A 95 15.51 -9.28 -27.04
N LEU A 96 14.40 -8.50 -27.05
CA LEU A 96 13.95 -7.74 -25.89
C LEU A 96 13.58 -8.65 -24.71
N ARG A 97 12.95 -9.80 -24.97
CA ARG A 97 12.62 -10.80 -23.93
C ARG A 97 13.83 -11.34 -23.16
N ARG A 98 15.03 -11.27 -23.74
CA ARG A 98 16.28 -11.69 -23.09
C ARG A 98 16.97 -10.58 -22.32
N GLN A 99 16.48 -9.34 -22.41
CA GLN A 99 17.01 -8.22 -21.64
C GLN A 99 16.53 -8.27 -20.19
N SER A 100 17.27 -7.59 -19.31
CA SER A 100 16.80 -7.42 -17.93
C SER A 100 15.68 -6.40 -17.86
N ASP A 101 14.78 -6.54 -16.86
CA ASP A 101 13.72 -5.58 -16.59
C ASP A 101 14.28 -4.18 -16.37
N TYR A 102 15.44 -4.08 -15.70
CA TYR A 102 16.17 -2.83 -15.53
C TYR A 102 16.54 -2.18 -16.87
N PHE A 103 17.05 -2.93 -17.83
CA PHE A 103 17.36 -2.42 -19.16
C PHE A 103 16.10 -1.91 -19.85
N LEU A 104 15.02 -2.72 -19.88
CA LEU A 104 13.77 -2.36 -20.55
C LEU A 104 13.14 -1.10 -19.94
N GLU A 105 13.10 -1.00 -18.62
CA GLU A 105 12.54 0.14 -17.91
C GLU A 105 13.31 1.44 -18.18
N TYR A 106 14.63 1.36 -18.35
CA TYR A 106 15.51 2.51 -18.57
C TYR A 106 15.52 3.04 -20.01
N GLN A 107 14.82 2.41 -20.95
CA GLN A 107 14.76 2.90 -22.34
C GLN A 107 13.93 4.19 -22.46
N GLY A 108 13.01 4.42 -21.56
CA GLY A 108 12.19 5.61 -21.52
C GLY A 108 10.73 5.34 -21.88
N ARG A 109 10.02 6.39 -22.35
CA ARG A 109 8.59 6.34 -22.60
C ARG A 109 8.28 6.02 -24.06
N LEU A 110 7.23 5.22 -24.29
CA LEU A 110 6.68 4.96 -25.62
C LEU A 110 6.18 6.26 -26.26
N THR A 111 6.48 6.47 -27.53
CA THR A 111 6.16 7.70 -28.26
C THR A 111 5.12 7.51 -29.36
N HIS A 112 4.89 6.28 -29.79
CA HIS A 112 3.99 5.94 -30.90
C HIS A 112 3.20 4.68 -30.54
N PRO A 113 1.98 4.53 -31.05
CA PRO A 113 1.30 3.25 -31.05
C PRO A 113 2.10 2.25 -31.86
N MET A 114 2.27 1.04 -31.31
CA MET A 114 3.06 -0.01 -31.92
C MET A 114 2.22 -1.29 -32.03
N ARG A 115 2.32 -2.00 -33.15
CA ARG A 115 1.70 -3.31 -33.37
C ARG A 115 2.77 -4.38 -33.54
N TYR A 116 2.60 -5.52 -32.87
CA TYR A 116 3.48 -6.66 -33.06
C TYR A 116 3.23 -7.30 -34.44
N ASP A 117 4.29 -7.49 -35.20
CA ASP A 117 4.32 -8.21 -36.47
C ASP A 117 5.06 -9.55 -36.27
N ALA A 118 4.29 -10.63 -36.25
CA ALA A 118 4.82 -11.98 -36.03
C ALA A 118 5.77 -12.45 -37.13
N ALA A 119 5.60 -11.99 -38.37
CA ALA A 119 6.45 -12.39 -39.48
C ALA A 119 7.87 -11.89 -39.37
N SER A 120 8.05 -10.67 -38.82
CA SER A 120 9.36 -10.06 -38.59
C SER A 120 9.85 -10.14 -37.15
N ASP A 121 9.04 -10.62 -36.23
CA ASP A 121 9.30 -10.60 -34.78
C ASP A 121 9.61 -9.19 -34.23
N HIS A 122 8.99 -8.15 -34.81
CA HIS A 122 9.22 -6.77 -34.40
C HIS A 122 7.92 -6.04 -34.09
N TYR A 123 8.01 -4.99 -33.26
CA TYR A 123 6.95 -4.01 -33.17
C TYR A 123 7.06 -3.01 -34.33
N ARG A 124 5.95 -2.79 -35.05
CA ARG A 124 5.82 -1.82 -36.14
C ARG A 124 4.97 -0.63 -35.71
N PRO A 125 5.37 0.61 -36.05
CA PRO A 125 4.53 1.76 -35.78
C PRO A 125 3.24 1.72 -36.58
N VAL A 126 2.14 2.14 -35.98
CA VAL A 126 0.85 2.33 -36.61
C VAL A 126 0.32 3.72 -36.27
N SER A 127 -0.62 4.24 -37.06
CA SER A 127 -1.31 5.47 -36.71
C SER A 127 -2.28 5.25 -35.53
N TRP A 128 -2.64 6.32 -34.83
CA TRP A 128 -3.68 6.23 -33.79
C TRP A 128 -5.02 5.75 -34.35
N GLN A 129 -5.39 6.18 -35.55
CA GLN A 129 -6.61 5.73 -36.22
C GLN A 129 -6.59 4.24 -36.48
N GLU A 130 -5.47 3.72 -36.95
CA GLU A 130 -5.29 2.28 -37.18
C GLU A 130 -5.32 1.48 -35.86
N ALA A 131 -4.64 1.98 -34.81
CA ALA A 131 -4.66 1.36 -33.48
C ALA A 131 -6.08 1.28 -32.92
N PHE A 132 -6.86 2.38 -32.96
CA PHE A 132 -8.24 2.38 -32.51
C PHE A 132 -9.14 1.46 -33.34
N SER A 133 -8.94 1.45 -34.66
CA SER A 133 -9.71 0.54 -35.55
C SER A 133 -9.43 -0.93 -35.25
N LEU A 134 -8.18 -1.29 -34.99
CA LEU A 134 -7.80 -2.67 -34.60
C LEU A 134 -8.44 -3.06 -33.28
N ILE A 135 -8.34 -2.19 -32.26
CA ILE A 135 -8.96 -2.45 -30.93
C ILE A 135 -10.47 -2.62 -31.08
N ALA A 136 -11.13 -1.71 -31.79
CA ALA A 136 -12.58 -1.78 -32.03
C ALA A 136 -13.00 -3.06 -32.76
N GLN A 137 -12.23 -3.51 -33.76
CA GLN A 137 -12.48 -4.77 -34.48
C GLN A 137 -12.37 -5.98 -33.56
N HIS A 138 -11.38 -6.02 -32.65
CA HIS A 138 -11.26 -7.12 -31.69
C HIS A 138 -12.41 -7.14 -30.69
N ILE A 139 -12.82 -5.98 -30.19
CA ILE A 139 -13.97 -5.85 -29.26
C ILE A 139 -15.27 -6.25 -29.97
N ALA A 140 -15.49 -5.80 -31.21
CA ALA A 140 -16.71 -6.10 -31.97
C ALA A 140 -16.89 -7.60 -32.34
N ARG A 141 -15.80 -8.38 -32.25
CA ARG A 141 -15.83 -9.84 -32.52
C ARG A 141 -16.11 -10.67 -31.28
N LEU A 142 -16.28 -10.05 -30.12
CA LEU A 142 -16.58 -10.75 -28.88
C LEU A 142 -18.03 -11.24 -28.90
N ASP A 143 -18.22 -12.51 -28.56
CA ASP A 143 -19.57 -13.11 -28.47
C ASP A 143 -20.32 -12.59 -27.24
N ASN A 144 -19.57 -12.21 -26.20
CA ASN A 144 -20.10 -11.75 -24.92
C ASN A 144 -19.18 -10.68 -24.30
N PRO A 145 -19.71 -9.59 -23.77
CA PRO A 145 -18.93 -8.56 -23.07
C PRO A 145 -18.06 -9.09 -21.92
N SER A 146 -18.41 -10.23 -21.29
CA SER A 146 -17.57 -10.85 -20.25
C SER A 146 -16.23 -11.40 -20.76
N GLN A 147 -16.03 -11.50 -22.07
CA GLN A 147 -14.76 -11.86 -22.68
C GLN A 147 -13.74 -10.71 -22.71
N LEU A 148 -14.15 -9.50 -22.25
CA LEU A 148 -13.35 -8.30 -22.16
C LEU A 148 -12.97 -8.01 -20.71
N GLU A 149 -11.67 -7.86 -20.44
CA GLU A 149 -11.11 -7.40 -19.15
C GLU A 149 -10.50 -6.01 -19.31
N LEU A 150 -10.76 -5.14 -18.35
CA LEU A 150 -10.16 -3.80 -18.26
C LEU A 150 -9.33 -3.69 -16.97
N TYR A 151 -8.02 -3.89 -17.08
CA TYR A 151 -7.11 -3.76 -15.94
C TYR A 151 -6.58 -2.33 -15.81
N THR A 152 -6.52 -1.82 -14.59
CA THR A 152 -5.83 -0.56 -14.31
C THR A 152 -5.00 -0.63 -13.04
N SER A 153 -3.91 0.14 -13.02
CA SER A 153 -3.06 0.34 -11.87
C SER A 153 -3.62 1.42 -10.95
N GLY A 154 -3.38 1.30 -9.65
CA GLY A 154 -3.70 2.33 -8.66
C GLY A 154 -2.89 3.63 -8.77
N ARG A 155 -2.22 3.87 -9.90
CA ARG A 155 -1.51 5.13 -10.22
C ARG A 155 -2.22 5.97 -11.28
N ALA A 156 -3.30 5.47 -11.87
CA ALA A 156 -4.11 6.26 -12.79
C ALA A 156 -4.78 7.42 -12.04
N SER A 157 -4.93 8.58 -12.72
CA SER A 157 -5.70 9.68 -12.13
C SER A 157 -7.19 9.31 -12.01
N ASN A 158 -7.93 9.99 -11.14
CA ASN A 158 -9.37 9.76 -11.00
C ASN A 158 -10.12 9.98 -12.31
N GLU A 159 -9.74 10.99 -13.08
CA GLU A 159 -10.35 11.32 -14.37
C GLU A 159 -10.13 10.19 -15.38
N ALA A 160 -8.89 9.70 -15.51
CA ALA A 160 -8.57 8.60 -16.40
C ALA A 160 -9.29 7.31 -15.99
N ALA A 161 -9.28 6.98 -14.69
CA ALA A 161 -9.95 5.81 -14.15
C ALA A 161 -11.47 5.88 -14.35
N TYR A 162 -12.08 7.06 -14.13
CA TYR A 162 -13.51 7.27 -14.34
C TYR A 162 -13.91 7.06 -15.80
N VAL A 163 -13.20 7.68 -16.74
CA VAL A 163 -13.49 7.52 -18.18
C VAL A 163 -13.26 6.07 -18.60
N TYR A 164 -12.23 5.42 -18.08
CA TYR A 164 -11.91 4.03 -18.42
C TYR A 164 -13.00 3.05 -17.94
N GLN A 165 -13.49 3.19 -16.70
CA GLN A 165 -14.59 2.37 -16.22
C GLN A 165 -15.89 2.66 -16.97
N LEU A 166 -16.19 3.92 -17.30
CA LEU A 166 -17.36 4.29 -18.07
C LEU A 166 -17.33 3.61 -19.46
N PHE A 167 -16.19 3.69 -20.14
CA PHE A 167 -15.97 3.01 -21.43
C PHE A 167 -16.28 1.50 -21.36
N GLY A 168 -15.70 0.79 -20.37
CA GLY A 168 -15.94 -0.64 -20.21
C GLY A 168 -17.40 -0.97 -19.90
N ARG A 169 -18.06 -0.17 -19.03
CA ARG A 169 -19.48 -0.39 -18.69
C ARG A 169 -20.41 -0.10 -19.87
N MET A 170 -20.08 0.86 -20.72
CA MET A 170 -20.84 1.11 -21.95
C MET A 170 -20.65 -0.03 -22.97
N LEU A 171 -19.53 -0.75 -22.92
CA LEU A 171 -19.33 -1.99 -23.70
C LEU A 171 -20.02 -3.22 -23.07
N GLY A 172 -20.63 -3.08 -21.88
CA GLY A 172 -21.41 -4.13 -21.22
C GLY A 172 -20.63 -5.00 -20.26
N THR A 173 -19.31 -4.80 -20.05
CA THR A 173 -18.54 -5.58 -19.08
C THR A 173 -18.57 -4.98 -17.68
N SER A 174 -18.48 -5.83 -16.65
CA SER A 174 -18.21 -5.50 -15.26
C SER A 174 -16.81 -5.95 -14.81
N ASN A 175 -15.99 -6.45 -15.72
CA ASN A 175 -14.66 -6.98 -15.42
C ASN A 175 -13.64 -5.83 -15.29
N PHE A 176 -13.42 -5.41 -14.06
CA PHE A 176 -12.45 -4.36 -13.71
C PHE A 176 -11.45 -4.89 -12.67
N PRO A 177 -10.63 -5.90 -13.03
CA PRO A 177 -9.55 -6.32 -12.16
C PRO A 177 -8.58 -5.17 -11.93
N ASP A 178 -8.14 -4.98 -10.69
CA ASP A 178 -7.18 -3.93 -10.37
C ASP A 178 -6.18 -4.37 -9.29
N CYS A 179 -5.16 -3.55 -9.06
CA CYS A 179 -4.12 -3.88 -8.11
C CYS A 179 -4.60 -3.94 -6.64
N SER A 180 -5.77 -3.36 -6.30
CA SER A 180 -6.29 -3.38 -4.93
C SER A 180 -6.62 -4.79 -4.46
N ASN A 181 -7.07 -5.67 -5.38
CA ASN A 181 -7.36 -7.07 -5.07
C ASN A 181 -6.14 -7.82 -4.51
N MET A 182 -4.93 -7.48 -4.95
CA MET A 182 -3.68 -8.11 -4.51
C MET A 182 -2.94 -7.32 -3.43
N CYS A 183 -3.29 -6.05 -3.22
CA CYS A 183 -2.57 -5.15 -2.33
C CYS A 183 -3.19 -5.14 -0.93
N HIS A 184 -4.37 -4.56 -0.79
CA HIS A 184 -5.01 -4.29 0.49
C HIS A 184 -6.50 -4.69 0.54
N GLU A 185 -6.93 -5.61 -0.31
CA GLU A 185 -8.31 -6.12 -0.24
C GLU A 185 -8.63 -6.69 1.15
N ALA A 186 -7.69 -7.44 1.73
CA ALA A 186 -7.83 -7.98 3.08
C ALA A 186 -8.01 -6.88 4.14
N SER A 187 -7.34 -5.72 4.00
CA SER A 187 -7.59 -4.56 4.88
C SER A 187 -8.99 -4.03 4.72
N GLY A 188 -9.47 -3.90 3.47
CA GLY A 188 -10.82 -3.44 3.18
C GLY A 188 -11.89 -4.37 3.76
N ILE A 189 -11.75 -5.68 3.56
CA ILE A 189 -12.68 -6.69 4.08
C ILE A 189 -12.64 -6.74 5.60
N GLY A 190 -11.46 -6.87 6.20
CA GLY A 190 -11.28 -7.01 7.65
C GLY A 190 -11.80 -5.78 8.41
N LEU A 191 -11.47 -4.57 7.95
CA LEU A 191 -11.95 -3.33 8.55
C LEU A 191 -13.47 -3.16 8.37
N LYS A 192 -14.02 -3.46 7.18
CA LYS A 192 -15.47 -3.39 6.96
C LYS A 192 -16.23 -4.33 7.88
N GLN A 193 -15.69 -5.53 8.14
CA GLN A 193 -16.29 -6.48 9.09
C GLN A 193 -16.15 -6.05 10.55
N SER A 194 -15.09 -5.31 10.92
CA SER A 194 -14.81 -4.92 12.30
C SER A 194 -15.38 -3.55 12.67
N ILE A 195 -15.34 -2.58 11.75
CA ILE A 195 -15.72 -1.18 12.04
C ILE A 195 -16.67 -0.57 11.00
N GLY A 196 -17.23 -1.39 10.11
CA GLY A 196 -18.23 -0.97 9.10
C GLY A 196 -17.65 -0.26 7.87
N VAL A 197 -16.40 0.18 7.89
CA VAL A 197 -15.75 0.90 6.78
C VAL A 197 -14.39 0.29 6.45
N GLY A 198 -14.12 0.03 5.17
CA GLY A 198 -12.87 -0.61 4.70
C GLY A 198 -11.70 0.37 4.56
N LYS A 199 -11.59 1.38 5.43
CA LYS A 199 -10.57 2.44 5.35
C LYS A 199 -9.95 2.69 6.72
N GLY A 200 -8.77 3.35 6.75
CA GLY A 200 -8.13 3.79 7.97
C GLY A 200 -8.94 4.85 8.71
N THR A 201 -8.67 5.02 10.00
CA THR A 201 -9.38 5.92 10.89
C THR A 201 -8.51 7.08 11.40
N VAL A 202 -7.29 7.22 10.91
CA VAL A 202 -6.32 8.23 11.31
C VAL A 202 -6.10 9.27 10.22
N ARG A 203 -5.73 10.48 10.62
CA ARG A 203 -5.16 11.55 9.79
C ARG A 203 -3.63 11.55 9.96
N LEU A 204 -2.93 12.23 9.05
CA LEU A 204 -1.47 12.34 9.15
C LEU A 204 -1.03 13.00 10.46
N ASP A 205 -1.74 14.05 10.90
CA ASP A 205 -1.46 14.78 12.13
C ASP A 205 -1.61 13.92 13.40
N ASP A 206 -2.36 12.83 13.37
CA ASP A 206 -2.49 11.90 14.49
C ASP A 206 -1.15 11.26 14.86
N PHE A 207 -0.25 11.05 13.90
CA PHE A 207 1.10 10.57 14.16
C PHE A 207 1.90 11.51 15.06
N ASN A 208 1.59 12.81 15.02
CA ASN A 208 2.21 13.82 15.88
C ASN A 208 1.61 13.88 17.30
N GLN A 209 0.56 13.12 17.57
CA GLN A 209 -0.13 13.10 18.86
C GLN A 209 -0.09 11.73 19.53
N ALA A 210 0.27 10.67 18.80
CA ALA A 210 0.32 9.32 19.32
C ALA A 210 1.38 9.17 20.42
N ASP A 211 1.04 8.40 21.46
CA ASP A 211 1.97 8.01 22.54
C ASP A 211 2.71 6.73 22.18
N ALA A 212 2.06 5.84 21.40
CA ALA A 212 2.68 4.66 20.82
C ALA A 212 2.19 4.39 19.38
N ILE A 213 3.09 3.85 18.55
CA ILE A 213 2.81 3.44 17.19
C ILE A 213 3.27 1.99 17.01
N PHE A 214 2.32 1.09 16.74
CA PHE A 214 2.59 -0.31 16.46
C PHE A 214 2.61 -0.54 14.96
N VAL A 215 3.76 -0.99 14.44
CA VAL A 215 4.03 -1.15 13.00
C VAL A 215 4.10 -2.63 12.66
N PHE A 216 3.14 -3.16 11.91
CA PHE A 216 3.04 -4.57 11.57
C PHE A 216 3.34 -4.82 10.09
N GLY A 217 4.29 -5.74 9.79
CA GLY A 217 4.56 -6.20 8.44
C GLY A 217 4.82 -5.08 7.42
N GLN A 218 5.63 -4.08 7.77
CA GLN A 218 5.86 -2.88 6.99
C GLN A 218 7.34 -2.54 6.85
N ASN A 219 7.75 -2.11 5.65
CA ASN A 219 9.06 -1.55 5.38
C ASN A 219 8.93 -0.11 4.85
N PRO A 220 8.72 0.88 5.73
CA PRO A 220 8.53 2.26 5.29
C PRO A 220 9.78 2.83 4.61
N GLY A 221 10.99 2.43 5.02
CA GLY A 221 12.24 2.90 4.41
C GLY A 221 12.35 2.58 2.92
N THR A 222 11.75 1.49 2.45
CA THR A 222 11.72 1.10 1.04
C THR A 222 10.46 1.58 0.32
N ASN A 223 9.29 1.43 0.96
CA ASN A 223 8.01 1.58 0.27
C ASN A 223 7.33 2.95 0.51
N HIS A 224 7.58 3.57 1.66
CA HIS A 224 6.95 4.83 2.08
C HIS A 224 7.96 5.74 2.79
N PRO A 225 9.07 6.15 2.14
CA PRO A 225 10.16 6.82 2.87
C PRO A 225 9.75 8.11 3.60
N ARG A 226 8.73 8.85 3.10
CA ARG A 226 8.19 10.02 3.82
C ARG A 226 7.57 9.68 5.17
N MET A 227 7.07 8.45 5.36
CA MET A 227 6.58 7.98 6.65
C MET A 227 7.67 7.98 7.71
N LEU A 228 8.94 7.77 7.33
CA LEU A 228 10.05 7.82 8.27
C LEU A 228 10.21 9.19 8.94
N HIS A 229 9.85 10.27 8.25
CA HIS A 229 9.83 11.61 8.83
C HIS A 229 8.78 11.70 9.96
N SER A 230 7.56 11.22 9.73
CA SER A 230 6.50 11.19 10.75
C SER A 230 6.86 10.28 11.93
N LEU A 231 7.46 9.11 11.66
CA LEU A 231 7.93 8.22 12.73
C LEU A 231 9.09 8.86 13.52
N LYS A 232 10.01 9.55 12.85
CA LYS A 232 11.09 10.30 13.51
C LYS A 232 10.52 11.38 14.42
N GLN A 233 9.58 12.18 13.94
CA GLN A 233 8.94 13.22 14.76
C GLN A 233 8.25 12.62 15.99
N ALA A 234 7.60 11.47 15.85
CA ALA A 234 7.00 10.75 16.97
C ALA A 234 8.07 10.25 17.95
N ALA A 235 9.16 9.63 17.45
CA ALA A 235 10.28 9.16 18.28
C ALA A 235 10.97 10.30 19.02
N ASP A 236 11.22 11.43 18.37
CA ASP A 236 11.86 12.63 18.97
C ASP A 236 10.99 13.22 20.10
N ARG A 237 9.67 13.03 20.08
CA ARG A 237 8.74 13.40 21.17
C ARG A 237 8.68 12.37 22.30
N GLY A 238 9.37 11.22 22.16
CA GLY A 238 9.33 10.14 23.12
C GLY A 238 8.21 9.11 22.91
N ALA A 239 7.47 9.16 21.80
CA ALA A 239 6.49 8.12 21.47
C ALA A 239 7.18 6.77 21.29
N ARG A 240 6.54 5.70 21.79
CA ARG A 240 7.06 4.33 21.67
C ARG A 240 6.69 3.77 20.29
N ILE A 241 7.69 3.46 19.48
CA ILE A 241 7.47 2.80 18.18
C ILE A 241 7.84 1.34 18.33
N VAL A 242 6.85 0.46 18.12
CA VAL A 242 6.98 -0.99 18.30
C VAL A 242 6.80 -1.66 16.93
N SER A 243 7.85 -2.31 16.45
CA SER A 243 7.84 -2.95 15.14
C SER A 243 7.70 -4.47 15.25
N PHE A 244 6.74 -5.02 14.50
CA PHE A 244 6.56 -6.45 14.24
C PHE A 244 6.86 -6.72 12.77
N ASN A 245 8.03 -7.27 12.47
CA ASN A 245 8.41 -7.59 11.11
C ASN A 245 9.36 -8.81 11.09
N THR A 246 9.20 -9.68 10.11
CA THR A 246 10.02 -10.91 9.99
C THR A 246 11.50 -10.62 9.76
N LEU A 247 11.81 -9.50 9.10
CA LEU A 247 13.16 -9.00 8.86
C LEU A 247 13.41 -7.70 9.63
N ARG A 248 14.68 -7.47 9.98
CA ARG A 248 15.08 -6.19 10.54
C ARG A 248 15.29 -5.19 9.42
N GLU A 249 14.32 -4.30 9.26
CA GLU A 249 14.33 -3.29 8.21
C GLU A 249 15.07 -2.02 8.66
N ARG A 250 16.04 -1.60 7.87
CA ARG A 250 16.91 -0.48 8.23
C ARG A 250 16.15 0.81 8.55
N GLY A 251 15.07 1.09 7.81
CA GLY A 251 14.24 2.27 8.05
C GLY A 251 13.47 2.24 9.37
N LEU A 252 13.20 1.05 9.91
CA LEU A 252 12.61 0.88 11.24
C LEU A 252 13.66 0.82 12.36
N GLU A 253 14.93 0.62 12.03
CA GLU A 253 16.01 0.67 13.01
C GLU A 253 16.53 2.09 13.19
N ARG A 254 16.97 2.74 12.11
CA ARG A 254 17.63 4.06 12.15
C ARG A 254 17.32 4.87 10.89
N PHE A 255 17.01 6.13 11.08
CA PHE A 255 16.75 7.09 10.01
C PHE A 255 17.56 8.37 10.17
N ALA A 256 18.27 8.76 9.12
CA ALA A 256 18.90 10.07 8.99
C ALA A 256 18.02 10.93 8.08
N ASP A 257 17.42 11.97 8.64
CA ASP A 257 16.52 12.84 7.90
C ASP A 257 17.30 13.75 6.93
N PRO A 258 17.09 13.65 5.61
CA PRO A 258 17.75 14.50 4.64
C PRO A 258 17.44 16.00 4.80
N GLN A 259 16.40 16.36 5.54
CA GLN A 259 16.01 17.74 5.83
C GLN A 259 16.63 18.27 7.14
N SER A 260 17.34 17.42 7.90
CA SER A 260 18.03 17.82 9.13
C SER A 260 19.51 18.14 8.87
N PRO A 261 19.96 19.41 8.92
CA PRO A 261 21.37 19.74 8.73
C PRO A 261 22.30 19.00 9.68
N LEU A 262 21.87 18.83 10.94
CA LEU A 262 22.65 18.09 11.95
C LEU A 262 22.89 16.63 11.52
N GLN A 263 21.84 15.92 11.09
CA GLN A 263 21.93 14.52 10.68
C GLN A 263 22.63 14.33 9.31
N MET A 264 22.72 15.40 8.53
CA MET A 264 23.45 15.36 7.26
C MET A 264 24.96 15.67 7.42
N LEU A 265 25.35 16.45 8.44
CA LEU A 265 26.73 16.85 8.67
C LEU A 265 27.44 15.98 9.73
N THR A 266 26.69 15.13 10.43
CA THR A 266 27.23 14.26 11.49
C THR A 266 26.79 12.80 11.28
N PRO A 267 27.37 11.81 11.98
CA PRO A 267 26.90 10.45 12.00
C PRO A 267 25.56 10.22 12.72
N ALA A 268 24.93 11.29 13.20
CA ALA A 268 23.68 11.22 13.96
C ALA A 268 22.55 10.63 13.07
N ALA A 269 21.74 9.77 13.69
CA ALA A 269 20.52 9.23 13.09
C ALA A 269 19.55 8.89 14.22
N THR A 270 18.26 9.15 14.01
CA THR A 270 17.23 8.83 14.99
C THR A 270 16.98 7.33 15.02
N PRO A 271 17.08 6.65 16.19
CA PRO A 271 16.52 5.32 16.38
C PRO A 271 15.00 5.39 16.22
N ILE A 272 14.43 4.59 15.32
CA ILE A 272 12.99 4.63 15.07
C ILE A 272 12.26 3.69 16.03
N SER A 273 12.53 2.39 15.98
CA SER A 273 11.85 1.43 16.86
C SER A 273 12.45 1.44 18.25
N SER A 274 11.62 1.64 19.27
CA SER A 274 11.97 1.47 20.68
C SER A 274 11.91 0.00 21.12
N ALA A 275 11.13 -0.84 20.39
CA ALA A 275 11.09 -2.28 20.52
C ALA A 275 10.89 -2.93 19.14
N TYR A 276 11.52 -4.08 18.91
CA TYR A 276 11.50 -4.74 17.62
C TYR A 276 11.34 -6.26 17.80
N TYR A 277 10.21 -6.78 17.35
CA TYR A 277 9.87 -8.21 17.40
C TYR A 277 9.88 -8.82 16.01
N GLN A 278 10.38 -10.04 15.87
CA GLN A 278 10.47 -10.76 14.60
C GLN A 278 9.55 -12.00 14.61
N PRO A 279 8.25 -11.84 14.34
CA PRO A 279 7.35 -12.99 14.24
C PRO A 279 7.72 -13.88 13.05
N LYS A 280 7.31 -15.15 13.09
CA LYS A 280 7.32 -16.02 11.92
C LYS A 280 6.42 -15.45 10.82
N LEU A 281 6.67 -15.83 9.56
CA LEU A 281 5.75 -15.54 8.46
C LEU A 281 4.33 -16.05 8.79
N GLY A 282 3.35 -15.15 8.75
CA GLY A 282 1.96 -15.44 9.10
C GLY A 282 1.70 -15.57 10.61
N GLY A 283 2.69 -15.30 11.45
CA GLY A 283 2.59 -15.36 12.91
C GLY A 283 1.99 -14.13 13.57
N ASP A 284 1.73 -13.07 12.80
CA ASP A 284 1.27 -11.78 13.31
C ASP A 284 -0.06 -11.86 14.05
N MET A 285 -1.02 -12.67 13.54
CA MET A 285 -2.31 -12.87 14.21
C MET A 285 -2.12 -13.48 15.62
N ALA A 286 -1.26 -14.48 15.74
CA ALA A 286 -0.96 -15.10 17.02
C ALA A 286 -0.18 -14.15 17.95
N ALA A 287 0.68 -13.29 17.39
CA ALA A 287 1.38 -12.27 18.17
C ALA A 287 0.40 -11.26 18.77
N VAL A 288 -0.52 -10.70 17.95
CA VAL A 288 -1.54 -9.75 18.46
C VAL A 288 -2.46 -10.44 19.46
N ARG A 289 -2.91 -11.67 19.18
CA ARG A 289 -3.73 -12.46 20.12
C ARG A 289 -3.02 -12.76 21.44
N GLY A 290 -1.71 -13.01 21.39
CA GLY A 290 -0.88 -13.18 22.60
C GLY A 290 -0.80 -11.89 23.42
N MET A 291 -0.67 -10.74 22.76
CA MET A 291 -0.77 -9.45 23.45
C MET A 291 -2.14 -9.27 24.11
N VAL A 292 -3.23 -9.55 23.39
CA VAL A 292 -4.59 -9.44 23.96
C VAL A 292 -4.79 -10.39 25.12
N LYS A 293 -4.23 -11.63 25.06
CA LYS A 293 -4.27 -12.57 26.19
C LYS A 293 -3.56 -12.02 27.41
N ALA A 294 -2.35 -11.47 27.26
CA ALA A 294 -1.62 -10.84 28.37
C ALA A 294 -2.40 -9.66 28.97
N LEU A 295 -3.02 -8.83 28.12
CA LEU A 295 -3.85 -7.71 28.55
C LEU A 295 -5.14 -8.17 29.27
N LEU A 296 -5.74 -9.29 28.84
CA LEU A 296 -6.90 -9.88 29.49
C LEU A 296 -6.54 -10.42 30.89
N GLU A 297 -5.40 -11.08 31.02
CA GLU A 297 -4.91 -11.56 32.32
C GLU A 297 -4.67 -10.37 33.27
N THR A 298 -4.01 -9.30 32.78
CA THR A 298 -3.81 -8.05 33.55
C THR A 298 -5.14 -7.40 33.91
N HIS A 299 -6.09 -7.31 33.00
CA HIS A 299 -7.43 -6.76 33.25
C HIS A 299 -8.16 -7.49 34.38
N ARG A 300 -8.13 -8.82 34.35
CA ARG A 300 -8.74 -9.66 35.40
C ARG A 300 -8.07 -9.47 36.75
N GLN A 301 -6.73 -9.40 36.76
CA GLN A 301 -5.98 -9.15 37.99
C GLN A 301 -6.34 -7.80 38.60
N GLN A 302 -6.37 -6.73 37.79
CA GLN A 302 -6.78 -5.41 38.26
C GLN A 302 -8.17 -5.40 38.89
N LEU A 303 -9.14 -6.08 38.24
CA LEU A 303 -10.49 -6.21 38.80
C LEU A 303 -10.51 -7.00 40.12
N ALA A 304 -9.73 -8.06 40.23
CA ALA A 304 -9.61 -8.84 41.47
C ALA A 304 -8.95 -8.04 42.61
N ASP A 305 -8.04 -7.12 42.25
CA ASP A 305 -7.37 -6.22 43.20
C ASP A 305 -8.21 -4.97 43.52
N GLY A 306 -9.42 -4.83 42.98
CA GLY A 306 -10.30 -3.67 43.20
C GLY A 306 -9.85 -2.41 42.44
N LEU A 307 -8.96 -2.56 41.46
CA LEU A 307 -8.49 -1.47 40.63
C LEU A 307 -9.46 -1.19 39.45
N PRO A 308 -9.40 -0.01 38.83
CA PRO A 308 -10.18 0.28 37.63
C PRO A 308 -9.91 -0.73 36.49
N PRO A 309 -10.91 -1.03 35.66
CA PRO A 309 -10.71 -1.91 34.51
C PRO A 309 -9.64 -1.39 33.56
N LEU A 310 -8.81 -2.29 33.04
CA LEU A 310 -7.80 -1.95 32.05
C LEU A 310 -8.44 -1.60 30.70
N PHE A 311 -9.46 -2.35 30.29
CA PHE A 311 -10.18 -2.09 29.05
C PHE A 311 -11.15 -0.91 29.20
N ASP A 312 -11.40 -0.20 28.11
CA ASP A 312 -12.39 0.88 28.04
C ASP A 312 -13.81 0.30 28.00
N MET A 313 -14.33 -0.05 29.17
CA MET A 313 -15.64 -0.71 29.29
C MET A 313 -16.77 0.13 28.76
N ALA A 314 -16.72 1.47 28.90
CA ALA A 314 -17.75 2.37 28.40
C ALA A 314 -17.78 2.36 26.84
N PHE A 315 -16.62 2.43 26.22
CA PHE A 315 -16.51 2.33 24.76
C PHE A 315 -16.96 0.95 24.26
N ILE A 316 -16.56 -0.11 24.94
CA ILE A 316 -16.92 -1.49 24.59
C ILE A 316 -18.46 -1.66 24.62
N GLU A 317 -19.10 -1.23 25.69
CA GLU A 317 -20.56 -1.35 25.86
C GLU A 317 -21.32 -0.55 24.80
N GLN A 318 -20.87 0.66 24.51
CA GLN A 318 -21.56 1.57 23.60
C GLN A 318 -21.32 1.23 22.12
N HIS A 319 -20.11 0.75 21.74
CA HIS A 319 -19.66 0.71 20.35
C HIS A 319 -19.29 -0.68 19.83
N THR A 320 -19.37 -1.74 20.65
CA THR A 320 -18.97 -3.08 20.21
C THR A 320 -20.03 -4.13 20.47
N VAL A 321 -19.92 -5.25 19.74
CA VAL A 321 -20.73 -6.44 19.96
C VAL A 321 -19.83 -7.68 19.99
N GLY A 322 -20.23 -8.71 20.76
CA GLY A 322 -19.54 -10.00 20.79
C GLY A 322 -18.22 -10.03 21.59
N VAL A 323 -17.93 -9.01 22.39
CA VAL A 323 -16.69 -8.92 23.18
C VAL A 323 -16.52 -10.12 24.12
N THR A 324 -17.56 -10.58 24.80
CA THR A 324 -17.52 -11.73 25.72
C THR A 324 -17.10 -13.00 24.99
N ALA A 325 -17.66 -13.28 23.83
CA ALA A 325 -17.30 -14.43 23.02
C ALA A 325 -15.86 -14.34 22.49
N TYR A 326 -15.44 -13.13 22.08
CA TYR A 326 -14.05 -12.90 21.64
C TYR A 326 -13.05 -13.14 22.78
N LEU A 327 -13.28 -12.53 23.95
CA LEU A 327 -12.38 -12.70 25.09
C LEU A 327 -12.34 -14.14 25.61
N ALA A 328 -13.47 -14.88 25.55
CA ALA A 328 -13.48 -16.31 25.86
C ALA A 328 -12.62 -17.13 24.89
N GLN A 329 -12.63 -16.80 23.59
CA GLN A 329 -11.75 -17.44 22.61
C GLN A 329 -10.27 -17.11 22.87
N VAL A 330 -9.95 -15.88 23.24
CA VAL A 330 -8.57 -15.47 23.59
C VAL A 330 -8.10 -16.23 24.83
N ASP A 331 -8.95 -16.32 25.84
CA ASP A 331 -8.65 -17.01 27.11
C ASP A 331 -8.37 -18.50 26.88
N ALA A 332 -9.15 -19.15 26.05
CA ALA A 332 -8.98 -20.56 25.69
C ALA A 332 -7.68 -20.85 24.90
N CYS A 333 -7.01 -19.82 24.33
CA CYS A 333 -5.73 -20.01 23.65
C CYS A 333 -4.65 -20.36 24.67
N ARG A 334 -3.95 -21.48 24.43
CA ARG A 334 -2.79 -21.85 25.27
C ARG A 334 -1.57 -21.01 24.87
N TRP A 335 -0.77 -20.60 25.84
CA TRP A 335 0.47 -19.83 25.61
C TRP A 335 1.44 -20.57 24.71
N GLU A 336 1.62 -21.89 24.87
CA GLU A 336 2.51 -22.68 24.02
C GLU A 336 2.09 -22.59 22.54
N THR A 337 0.79 -22.60 22.28
CA THR A 337 0.26 -22.47 20.92
C THR A 337 0.56 -21.08 20.33
N LEU A 338 0.34 -20.02 21.09
CA LEU A 338 0.59 -18.65 20.67
C LEU A 338 2.08 -18.40 20.42
N VAL A 339 2.95 -18.90 21.28
CA VAL A 339 4.42 -18.87 21.14
C VAL A 339 4.85 -19.63 19.88
N ALA A 340 4.36 -20.85 19.70
CA ALA A 340 4.71 -21.68 18.55
C ALA A 340 4.26 -21.04 17.21
N GLN A 341 3.07 -20.45 17.17
CA GLN A 341 2.50 -19.83 15.98
C GLN A 341 3.11 -18.45 15.68
N SER A 342 3.28 -17.61 16.69
CA SER A 342 3.89 -16.29 16.50
C SER A 342 5.40 -16.37 16.25
N GLY A 343 6.09 -17.36 16.83
CA GLY A 343 7.53 -17.45 16.86
C GLY A 343 8.20 -16.48 17.85
N LEU A 344 7.40 -15.83 18.70
CA LEU A 344 7.84 -14.94 19.77
C LEU A 344 7.68 -15.65 21.12
N SER A 345 8.55 -15.37 22.07
CA SER A 345 8.40 -15.89 23.43
C SER A 345 7.23 -15.21 24.15
N GLU A 346 6.66 -15.90 25.16
CA GLU A 346 5.63 -15.30 26.01
C GLU A 346 6.09 -13.97 26.64
N ALA A 347 7.36 -13.90 27.06
CA ALA A 347 7.94 -12.67 27.63
C ALA A 347 7.91 -11.50 26.62
N GLN A 348 8.23 -11.74 25.35
CA GLN A 348 8.16 -10.72 24.31
C GLN A 348 6.72 -10.26 24.03
N LEU A 349 5.75 -11.20 24.04
CA LEU A 349 4.34 -10.87 23.86
C LEU A 349 3.79 -10.05 25.04
N ARG A 350 4.18 -10.38 26.27
CA ARG A 350 3.84 -9.63 27.48
C ARG A 350 4.49 -8.25 27.52
N GLU A 351 5.75 -8.14 27.09
CA GLU A 351 6.45 -6.85 26.95
C GLU A 351 5.73 -5.94 25.96
N ALA A 352 5.38 -6.44 24.78
CA ALA A 352 4.64 -5.67 23.79
C ALA A 352 3.26 -5.23 24.30
N ALA A 353 2.56 -6.10 25.02
CA ALA A 353 1.30 -5.78 25.69
C ALA A 353 1.47 -4.69 26.76
N SER A 354 2.55 -4.75 27.56
CA SER A 354 2.87 -3.72 28.56
C SER A 354 3.15 -2.37 27.94
N ILE A 355 3.85 -2.31 26.78
CA ILE A 355 4.04 -1.06 26.05
C ILE A 355 2.69 -0.51 25.55
N TYR A 356 1.80 -1.39 25.07
CA TYR A 356 0.49 -1.00 24.56
C TYR A 356 -0.38 -0.39 25.68
N GLN A 357 -0.52 -1.06 26.82
CA GLN A 357 -1.34 -0.60 27.95
C GLN A 357 -0.81 0.70 28.59
N GLY A 358 0.49 0.94 28.50
CA GLY A 358 1.13 2.17 29.02
C GLY A 358 0.86 3.42 28.19
N ALA A 359 0.25 3.30 27.00
CA ALA A 359 0.00 4.39 26.07
C ALA A 359 -1.50 4.74 26.06
N LYS A 360 -1.82 6.04 26.12
CA LYS A 360 -3.20 6.54 26.08
C LYS A 360 -3.73 6.64 24.65
N ARG A 361 -2.87 6.91 23.67
CA ARG A 361 -3.19 7.10 22.26
C ARG A 361 -2.31 6.18 21.42
N VAL A 362 -2.88 5.18 20.82
CA VAL A 362 -2.15 4.19 20.07
C VAL A 362 -2.61 4.14 18.61
N ILE A 363 -1.66 4.25 17.69
CA ILE A 363 -1.88 3.95 16.27
C ILE A 363 -1.36 2.55 15.98
N CYS A 364 -2.20 1.69 15.39
CA CYS A 364 -1.77 0.45 14.75
C CYS A 364 -1.70 0.65 13.24
N THR A 365 -0.51 0.50 12.66
CA THR A 365 -0.29 0.65 11.22
C THR A 365 0.26 -0.64 10.62
N TRP A 366 -0.12 -0.94 9.38
CA TRP A 366 0.36 -2.12 8.68
C TRP A 366 0.42 -1.92 7.16
N ALA A 367 1.20 -2.78 6.50
CA ALA A 367 1.28 -2.83 5.05
C ALA A 367 1.13 -4.28 4.54
N MET A 368 1.75 -4.58 3.40
CA MET A 368 1.51 -5.83 2.66
C MET A 368 2.04 -7.07 3.35
N GLY A 369 2.94 -6.96 4.34
CA GLY A 369 3.33 -8.07 5.19
C GLY A 369 2.16 -8.67 5.98
N ILE A 370 1.09 -7.88 6.22
CA ILE A 370 -0.14 -8.36 6.88
C ILE A 370 -1.18 -8.81 5.85
N THR A 371 -1.23 -8.20 4.67
CA THR A 371 -2.33 -8.43 3.73
C THR A 371 -2.07 -9.56 2.73
N GLN A 372 -0.83 -9.96 2.52
CA GLN A 372 -0.47 -10.94 1.49
C GLN A 372 -0.18 -12.33 2.06
N HIS A 373 -1.11 -12.86 2.85
CA HIS A 373 -1.07 -14.26 3.30
C HIS A 373 -2.49 -14.81 3.57
N LYS A 374 -2.59 -16.13 3.76
CA LYS A 374 -3.86 -16.87 3.87
C LYS A 374 -4.82 -16.33 4.94
N HIS A 375 -4.33 -15.86 6.07
CA HIS A 375 -5.13 -15.42 7.22
C HIS A 375 -5.18 -13.89 7.37
N SER A 376 -4.88 -13.15 6.32
CA SER A 376 -4.76 -11.69 6.33
C SER A 376 -6.00 -10.96 6.86
N VAL A 377 -7.21 -11.35 6.43
CA VAL A 377 -8.47 -10.74 6.91
C VAL A 377 -8.62 -10.93 8.42
N ALA A 378 -8.35 -12.15 8.93
CA ALA A 378 -8.42 -12.45 10.36
C ALA A 378 -7.37 -11.66 11.15
N THR A 379 -6.16 -11.50 10.62
CA THR A 379 -5.10 -10.68 11.24
C THR A 379 -5.50 -9.21 11.36
N VAL A 380 -6.08 -8.63 10.30
CA VAL A 380 -6.58 -7.24 10.35
C VAL A 380 -7.68 -7.08 11.40
N ARG A 381 -8.59 -8.06 11.49
CA ARG A 381 -9.64 -8.06 12.51
C ARG A 381 -9.09 -8.19 13.93
N GLU A 382 -8.03 -8.99 14.13
CA GLU A 382 -7.37 -9.12 15.43
C GLU A 382 -6.71 -7.79 15.86
N ILE A 383 -6.04 -7.08 14.93
CA ILE A 383 -5.52 -5.73 15.19
C ILE A 383 -6.65 -4.75 15.52
N ALA A 384 -7.77 -4.81 14.79
CA ALA A 384 -8.92 -3.97 15.07
C ALA A 384 -9.55 -4.27 16.45
N ASN A 385 -9.65 -5.53 16.84
CA ASN A 385 -10.17 -5.94 18.15
C ASN A 385 -9.29 -5.40 19.28
N LEU A 386 -7.96 -5.45 19.16
CA LEU A 386 -7.06 -4.84 20.14
C LEU A 386 -7.34 -3.34 20.31
N GLN A 387 -7.55 -2.61 19.22
CA GLN A 387 -7.85 -1.17 19.25
C GLN A 387 -9.23 -0.89 19.87
N LEU A 388 -10.22 -1.72 19.58
CA LEU A 388 -11.59 -1.58 20.12
C LEU A 388 -11.64 -1.81 21.63
N LEU A 389 -10.86 -2.76 22.18
CA LEU A 389 -10.81 -3.02 23.61
C LEU A 389 -10.34 -1.80 24.44
N PHE A 390 -9.55 -0.90 23.82
CA PHE A 390 -9.00 0.29 24.46
C PHE A 390 -9.63 1.60 23.97
N GLY A 391 -10.74 1.55 23.25
CA GLY A 391 -11.40 2.75 22.72
C GLY A 391 -10.45 3.62 21.87
N GLN A 392 -9.58 3.01 21.06
CA GLN A 392 -8.57 3.73 20.27
C GLN A 392 -9.11 4.26 18.93
N LEU A 393 -10.42 4.33 18.75
CA LEU A 393 -11.06 4.85 17.55
C LEU A 393 -11.84 6.14 17.86
N GLY A 394 -11.84 7.06 16.91
CA GLY A 394 -12.62 8.31 17.02
C GLY A 394 -11.97 9.38 17.91
N LYS A 395 -10.70 9.21 18.31
CA LYS A 395 -9.97 10.21 19.09
C LYS A 395 -8.64 10.61 18.41
N PRO A 396 -8.20 11.87 18.54
CA PRO A 396 -6.93 12.31 17.96
C PRO A 396 -5.73 11.52 18.50
N GLY A 397 -4.79 11.19 17.61
CA GLY A 397 -3.57 10.47 17.95
C GLY A 397 -3.74 8.96 18.09
N ALA A 398 -4.90 8.39 17.76
CA ALA A 398 -5.18 6.97 17.90
C ALA A 398 -5.98 6.42 16.71
N GLY A 399 -5.80 5.15 16.40
CA GLY A 399 -6.60 4.46 15.38
C GLY A 399 -5.86 3.45 14.52
N LEU A 400 -6.48 3.09 13.42
CA LEU A 400 -6.08 2.07 12.48
C LEU A 400 -5.57 2.70 11.17
N CYS A 401 -4.36 2.35 10.74
CA CYS A 401 -3.70 2.94 9.58
C CYS A 401 -3.19 1.87 8.59
N PRO A 402 -4.03 1.34 7.69
CA PRO A 402 -3.55 0.54 6.57
C PRO A 402 -2.80 1.42 5.57
N VAL A 403 -1.49 1.24 5.44
CA VAL A 403 -0.65 2.04 4.53
C VAL A 403 -0.65 1.44 3.14
N ARG A 404 -1.36 2.08 2.22
CA ARG A 404 -1.52 1.64 0.84
C ARG A 404 -0.23 1.85 0.03
N GLY A 405 0.03 0.96 -0.94
CA GLY A 405 1.22 1.05 -1.80
C GLY A 405 1.07 2.11 -2.89
N HIS A 406 0.07 1.98 -3.75
CA HIS A 406 -0.14 2.89 -4.88
C HIS A 406 -0.82 4.18 -4.47
N SER A 407 -0.41 5.28 -5.10
CA SER A 407 -0.84 6.65 -4.78
C SER A 407 -2.36 6.87 -4.86
N ASN A 408 -3.04 6.24 -5.81
CA ASN A 408 -4.47 6.46 -6.07
C ASN A 408 -5.33 5.18 -6.08
N VAL A 409 -4.88 4.10 -5.46
CA VAL A 409 -5.65 2.84 -5.43
C VAL A 409 -7.05 3.00 -4.79
N GLN A 410 -7.20 3.88 -3.82
CA GLN A 410 -8.49 4.17 -3.20
C GLN A 410 -9.37 5.05 -4.08
N GLY A 411 -8.77 6.04 -4.78
CA GLY A 411 -9.47 6.90 -5.73
C GLY A 411 -10.04 6.11 -6.90
N ASN A 412 -9.25 5.22 -7.51
CA ASN A 412 -9.70 4.35 -8.59
C ASN A 412 -10.95 3.56 -8.21
N ARG A 413 -10.95 2.93 -7.03
CA ARG A 413 -12.13 2.18 -6.52
C ARG A 413 -13.33 3.12 -6.30
N THR A 414 -13.07 4.31 -5.77
CA THR A 414 -14.12 5.31 -5.51
C THR A 414 -14.80 5.78 -6.79
N VAL A 415 -14.05 5.93 -7.88
CA VAL A 415 -14.61 6.38 -9.18
C VAL A 415 -15.13 5.24 -10.06
N GLY A 416 -15.15 4.00 -9.56
CA GLY A 416 -15.85 2.89 -10.19
C GLY A 416 -14.99 1.81 -10.84
N ILE A 417 -13.66 1.80 -10.66
CA ILE A 417 -12.84 0.62 -10.95
C ILE A 417 -13.13 -0.41 -9.85
N ASP A 418 -14.21 -1.14 -10.02
CA ASP A 418 -14.71 -2.09 -9.05
C ASP A 418 -15.55 -3.15 -9.74
N GLU A 419 -15.19 -4.41 -9.58
CA GLU A 419 -15.90 -5.57 -10.12
C GLU A 419 -17.29 -5.76 -9.47
N LYS A 420 -17.54 -5.10 -8.34
CA LYS A 420 -18.81 -5.11 -7.59
C LYS A 420 -19.28 -3.69 -7.30
N ALA A 421 -19.37 -2.86 -8.34
CA ALA A 421 -19.72 -1.46 -8.19
C ALA A 421 -21.05 -1.26 -7.45
N PRO A 422 -21.14 -0.26 -6.57
CA PRO A 422 -22.40 0.05 -5.85
C PRO A 422 -23.55 0.35 -6.80
N ALA A 423 -24.76 -0.10 -6.46
CA ALA A 423 -25.97 0.14 -7.26
C ALA A 423 -26.20 1.63 -7.53
N ALA A 424 -25.99 2.49 -6.54
CA ALA A 424 -26.15 3.94 -6.68
C ALA A 424 -25.22 4.56 -7.75
N LEU A 425 -23.98 4.04 -7.90
CA LEU A 425 -23.10 4.46 -8.99
C LEU A 425 -23.65 4.01 -10.33
N LEU A 426 -24.07 2.75 -10.46
CA LEU A 426 -24.62 2.21 -11.70
C LEU A 426 -25.90 2.93 -12.14
N ASP A 427 -26.78 3.27 -11.19
CA ASP A 427 -28.01 4.05 -11.45
C ASP A 427 -27.67 5.46 -11.94
N SER A 428 -26.72 6.12 -11.31
CA SER A 428 -26.26 7.45 -11.72
C SER A 428 -25.65 7.45 -13.13
N LEU A 429 -24.85 6.41 -13.46
CA LEU A 429 -24.28 6.25 -14.79
C LEU A 429 -25.35 5.98 -15.84
N ALA A 430 -26.32 5.09 -15.54
CA ALA A 430 -27.45 4.80 -16.42
C ALA A 430 -28.25 6.05 -16.75
N GLN A 431 -28.59 6.83 -15.73
CA GLN A 431 -29.36 8.06 -15.90
C GLN A 431 -28.60 9.13 -16.68
N ARG A 432 -27.30 9.34 -16.33
CA ARG A 432 -26.52 10.45 -16.89
C ARG A 432 -26.07 10.19 -18.34
N PHE A 433 -25.81 8.96 -18.69
CA PHE A 433 -25.25 8.58 -19.99
C PHE A 433 -26.21 7.75 -20.86
N ASN A 434 -27.44 7.56 -20.41
CA ASN A 434 -28.54 6.90 -21.13
C ASN A 434 -28.15 5.51 -21.69
N PHE A 435 -27.65 4.61 -20.79
CA PHE A 435 -27.38 3.21 -21.12
C PHE A 435 -27.71 2.29 -19.95
N SER A 436 -27.76 0.98 -20.19
CA SER A 436 -28.03 -0.03 -19.15
C SER A 436 -26.74 -0.72 -18.73
N PRO A 437 -26.09 -0.34 -17.62
CA PRO A 437 -24.88 -0.99 -17.15
C PRO A 437 -25.16 -2.42 -16.68
N ASN A 438 -24.23 -3.32 -16.91
CA ASN A 438 -24.27 -4.68 -16.37
C ASN A 438 -24.17 -4.60 -14.83
N ARG A 439 -25.12 -5.28 -14.14
CA ARG A 439 -25.23 -5.28 -12.67
C ARG A 439 -24.66 -6.54 -12.03
N GLN A 440 -24.28 -7.53 -12.86
CA GLN A 440 -23.64 -8.74 -12.34
C GLN A 440 -22.20 -8.43 -11.93
N PRO A 441 -21.72 -9.03 -10.84
CA PRO A 441 -20.31 -8.93 -10.45
C PRO A 441 -19.40 -9.39 -11.59
N GLY A 442 -18.34 -8.62 -11.83
CA GLY A 442 -17.28 -8.99 -12.76
C GLY A 442 -16.14 -9.77 -12.07
N HIS A 443 -15.04 -9.94 -12.78
CA HIS A 443 -13.85 -10.62 -12.27
C HIS A 443 -12.97 -9.67 -11.42
N ASN A 444 -12.51 -10.17 -10.27
CA ASN A 444 -11.35 -9.63 -9.60
C ASN A 444 -10.06 -10.10 -10.30
N THR A 445 -8.89 -9.62 -9.87
CA THR A 445 -7.62 -9.95 -10.54
C THR A 445 -7.32 -11.46 -10.59
N VAL A 446 -7.64 -12.21 -9.53
CA VAL A 446 -7.43 -13.67 -9.51
C VAL A 446 -8.37 -14.36 -10.50
N GLN A 447 -9.65 -14.02 -10.45
CA GLN A 447 -10.67 -14.58 -11.36
C GLN A 447 -10.37 -14.22 -12.83
N ALA A 448 -9.88 -13.02 -13.11
CA ALA A 448 -9.47 -12.60 -14.45
C ALA A 448 -8.34 -13.49 -14.99
N ILE A 449 -7.29 -13.76 -14.20
CA ILE A 449 -6.21 -14.66 -14.60
C ILE A 449 -6.71 -16.09 -14.81
N GLU A 450 -7.55 -16.60 -13.92
CA GLU A 450 -8.16 -17.93 -14.07
C GLU A 450 -9.01 -18.03 -15.33
N ALA A 451 -9.81 -16.99 -15.64
CA ALA A 451 -10.62 -16.93 -16.87
C ALA A 451 -9.73 -16.88 -18.14
N MET A 452 -8.60 -16.15 -18.08
CA MET A 452 -7.60 -16.15 -19.16
C MET A 452 -7.00 -17.55 -19.38
N LEU A 453 -6.66 -18.27 -18.30
CA LEU A 453 -6.13 -19.63 -18.38
C LEU A 453 -7.15 -20.61 -19.01
N ARG A 454 -8.44 -20.42 -18.76
CA ARG A 454 -9.51 -21.22 -19.39
C ARG A 454 -9.85 -20.76 -20.82
N GLY A 455 -9.22 -19.68 -21.30
CA GLY A 455 -9.50 -19.12 -22.62
C GLY A 455 -10.86 -18.41 -22.76
N GLU A 456 -11.48 -18.06 -21.65
CA GLU A 456 -12.75 -17.32 -21.60
C GLU A 456 -12.56 -15.83 -21.90
N VAL A 457 -11.42 -15.25 -21.55
CA VAL A 457 -11.04 -13.87 -21.88
C VAL A 457 -10.36 -13.83 -23.25
N LYS A 458 -10.82 -12.95 -24.12
CA LYS A 458 -10.30 -12.77 -25.49
C LYS A 458 -9.61 -11.44 -25.70
N VAL A 459 -10.00 -10.42 -24.93
CA VAL A 459 -9.41 -9.08 -24.99
C VAL A 459 -9.07 -8.61 -23.57
N LEU A 460 -7.84 -8.14 -23.38
CA LEU A 460 -7.36 -7.46 -22.17
C LEU A 460 -6.88 -6.08 -22.57
N LEU A 461 -7.40 -5.04 -21.92
CA LEU A 461 -6.98 -3.65 -22.05
C LEU A 461 -6.31 -3.16 -20.76
#